data_ec37d1564951575c7bc6e812c103c29e
#
_entry.id   ec37d1564951575c7bc6e812c103c29e
#
_cell.length_a   1.000
_cell.length_b   1.000
_cell.length_c   1.000
_cell.angle_alpha   90.00
_cell.angle_beta   90.00
_cell.angle_gamma   90.00
#
_symmetry.space_group_name_H-M   'P 1'
#
loop_
_entity.id
_entity.type
_entity.pdbx_description
1 polymer ?
#
loop_
_entity_poly.entity_id
_entity_poly.type
_entity_poly.pdbx_seq_one_letter_code
_entity_poly.pdbx_strand_id
1 'polypeptide(L)'
;MNLIATFLVSNLMHFLPADTSHYPLVVGSYTKKGNPGIEVYAVNAVTGKPKLLYTKENQNASYLTVSPDGKLMYAVSEGAKDASFVSAYHLDANNQFQKINQEPIKGAAPCFISYRPESKTVYTANYTSGSVSVFKTSDNGALLPIAQEINYNGSSIHKARQEASHAHNVVLTPNHEQLLVTDLGADKIYMHKIYASGLLDEKYTSVSITPGNGPRHFVFNKQNTRGYLINELSGTVDVFSILPNALEKIQTIVADTANVTTTKGSGDIHISPSGKWLITTNRVTSEELTVFKIEPDGKLTKMFHQPVAERPRNFSFSPNGQFVFVASQTKDKVQIFSFDDATGKLTNTNQDLAINGPVCLVFGNDPIEVNPEERIKQLNIQLIPVVPPIANYVKQVQVGNLVYLSGHGPDKPGGGQMFGHLGKDVTIEEGQLAARLTGISMISTLKAYIGDLNKVKRIVKVLGLVNSEPNFTQQPQVMNGFSNLMVEIFGERGKHARSALGVAALPNNISVEIEMIVELK
;
A
#
# COMPACT_ATOMS: atom_id res chain seq x y z
N MET A 1 28.42 -45.20 40.44
CA MET A 1 28.36 -43.72 40.46
C MET A 1 28.34 -43.26 39.03
N ASN A 2 27.18 -43.08 38.46
CA ASN A 2 26.98 -42.48 37.13
C ASN A 2 26.13 -41.22 37.29
N LEU A 3 26.77 -40.07 37.12
CA LEU A 3 26.09 -38.77 37.06
C LEU A 3 25.41 -38.66 35.69
N ILE A 4 24.08 -38.60 35.69
CA ILE A 4 23.29 -38.20 34.54
C ILE A 4 23.17 -36.66 34.63
N ALA A 5 23.86 -35.95 33.74
CA ALA A 5 23.72 -34.52 33.57
C ALA A 5 22.44 -34.23 32.80
N THR A 6 21.44 -33.71 33.48
CA THR A 6 20.20 -33.21 32.87
C THR A 6 20.47 -31.83 32.22
N PHE A 7 20.55 -31.78 30.91
CA PHE A 7 20.55 -30.50 30.17
C PHE A 7 19.13 -29.89 30.19
N LEU A 8 18.92 -28.88 31.02
CA LEU A 8 17.79 -27.98 30.90
C LEU A 8 18.04 -27.06 29.70
N VAL A 9 17.38 -27.38 28.58
CA VAL A 9 17.28 -26.45 27.48
C VAL A 9 16.16 -25.45 27.82
N SER A 10 16.53 -24.28 28.35
CA SER A 10 15.62 -23.15 28.49
C SER A 10 15.35 -22.56 27.09
N ASN A 11 14.32 -23.06 26.41
CA ASN A 11 13.75 -22.39 25.28
C ASN A 11 13.02 -21.13 25.78
N LEU A 12 13.72 -20.00 25.87
CA LEU A 12 13.08 -18.69 25.84
C LEU A 12 12.42 -18.54 24.48
N MET A 13 11.14 -18.92 24.39
CA MET A 13 10.30 -18.46 23.29
C MET A 13 10.22 -16.93 23.38
N HIS A 14 11.05 -16.25 22.62
CA HIS A 14 10.85 -14.85 22.31
C HIS A 14 9.53 -14.78 21.55
N PHE A 15 8.47 -14.33 22.23
CA PHE A 15 7.24 -13.90 21.57
C PHE A 15 7.60 -12.69 20.73
N LEU A 16 7.89 -12.92 19.46
CA LEU A 16 7.90 -11.85 18.48
C LEU A 16 6.48 -11.26 18.47
N PRO A 17 6.32 -9.94 18.56
CA PRO A 17 5.00 -9.33 18.39
C PRO A 17 4.45 -9.84 17.06
N ALA A 18 3.19 -10.26 17.07
CA ALA A 18 2.48 -10.73 15.88
C ALA A 18 2.41 -9.59 14.89
N ASP A 19 3.38 -9.55 14.00
CA ASP A 19 3.49 -8.57 12.95
C ASP A 19 2.80 -9.09 11.71
N THR A 20 1.76 -8.43 11.31
CA THR A 20 0.77 -9.07 10.48
C THR A 20 0.29 -8.25 9.32
N SER A 21 0.48 -6.96 9.29
CA SER A 21 0.09 -6.16 8.14
C SER A 21 1.30 -5.79 7.29
N HIS A 22 1.23 -6.15 6.01
CA HIS A 22 2.20 -5.75 5.00
C HIS A 22 1.47 -5.01 3.90
N TYR A 23 2.00 -3.87 3.47
CA TYR A 23 1.50 -3.18 2.29
C TYR A 23 2.31 -3.60 1.06
N PRO A 24 1.66 -3.84 -0.10
CA PRO A 24 2.39 -4.04 -1.33
C PRO A 24 3.01 -2.71 -1.77
N LEU A 25 4.30 -2.74 -2.07
CA LEU A 25 5.02 -1.66 -2.73
C LEU A 25 5.47 -2.14 -4.10
N VAL A 26 5.03 -1.46 -5.14
CA VAL A 26 5.50 -1.68 -6.50
C VAL A 26 6.52 -0.60 -6.83
N VAL A 27 7.70 -1.04 -7.28
CA VAL A 27 8.80 -0.17 -7.68
C VAL A 27 8.97 -0.26 -9.18
N GLY A 28 8.84 0.86 -9.87
CA GLY A 28 9.18 1.01 -11.29
C GLY A 28 10.59 1.57 -11.46
N SER A 29 11.33 1.03 -12.43
CA SER A 29 12.74 1.35 -12.65
C SER A 29 13.10 1.48 -14.12
N TYR A 30 14.14 2.25 -14.43
CA TYR A 30 14.80 2.17 -15.73
C TYR A 30 15.60 0.88 -15.85
N THR A 31 15.47 0.16 -17.00
CA THR A 31 16.05 -1.17 -17.21
C THR A 31 17.54 -1.15 -17.60
N LYS A 32 18.28 -0.21 -17.06
CA LYS A 32 19.75 -0.21 -17.20
C LYS A 32 20.34 -1.27 -16.26
N LYS A 33 21.44 -1.92 -16.69
CA LYS A 33 22.20 -2.90 -15.86
C LYS A 33 21.45 -4.22 -15.54
N GLY A 34 20.54 -4.69 -16.42
CA GLY A 34 19.88 -6.00 -16.24
C GLY A 34 18.74 -6.04 -15.22
N ASN A 35 18.21 -4.88 -14.84
CA ASN A 35 17.04 -4.73 -13.99
C ASN A 35 15.75 -5.14 -14.74
N PRO A 36 14.81 -5.88 -14.13
CA PRO A 36 13.55 -6.32 -14.76
C PRO A 36 12.58 -5.17 -15.09
N GLY A 37 12.72 -4.04 -14.42
CA GLY A 37 11.85 -2.85 -14.59
C GLY A 37 10.76 -2.73 -13.53
N ILE A 38 10.15 -3.81 -13.07
CA ILE A 38 9.17 -3.79 -11.98
C ILE A 38 9.58 -4.79 -10.90
N GLU A 39 9.64 -4.32 -9.67
CA GLU A 39 9.85 -5.13 -8.48
C GLU A 39 8.71 -4.93 -7.49
N VAL A 40 8.20 -6.01 -6.88
CA VAL A 40 7.08 -5.95 -5.92
C VAL A 40 7.56 -6.44 -4.55
N TYR A 41 7.32 -5.64 -3.54
CA TYR A 41 7.72 -5.88 -2.16
C TYR A 41 6.52 -5.95 -1.23
N ALA A 42 6.66 -6.73 -0.16
CA ALA A 42 5.83 -6.64 1.03
C ALA A 42 6.54 -5.73 2.03
N VAL A 43 5.94 -4.61 2.39
CA VAL A 43 6.46 -3.66 3.38
C VAL A 43 5.74 -3.87 4.70
N ASN A 44 6.48 -4.20 5.74
CA ASN A 44 5.95 -4.35 7.08
C ASN A 44 5.39 -3.01 7.59
N ALA A 45 4.12 -2.99 8.00
CA ALA A 45 3.42 -1.78 8.38
C ALA A 45 3.96 -1.11 9.65
N VAL A 46 4.61 -1.88 10.53
CA VAL A 46 5.12 -1.40 11.84
C VAL A 46 6.58 -0.98 11.75
N THR A 47 7.40 -1.77 11.05
CA THR A 47 8.85 -1.56 11.00
C THR A 47 9.33 -0.85 9.74
N GLY A 48 8.47 -0.73 8.72
CA GLY A 48 8.83 -0.21 7.40
C GLY A 48 9.72 -1.15 6.58
N LYS A 49 10.09 -2.33 7.12
CA LYS A 49 11.03 -3.24 6.47
C LYS A 49 10.42 -3.89 5.23
N PRO A 50 11.02 -3.72 4.04
CA PRO A 50 10.56 -4.34 2.82
C PRO A 50 11.14 -5.74 2.64
N LYS A 51 10.36 -6.63 2.00
CA LYS A 51 10.76 -7.96 1.57
C LYS A 51 10.36 -8.15 0.11
N LEU A 52 11.32 -8.44 -0.76
CA LEU A 52 11.03 -8.75 -2.17
C LEU A 52 10.09 -9.97 -2.26
N LEU A 53 9.02 -9.82 -3.04
CA LEU A 53 8.08 -10.90 -3.34
C LEU A 53 8.39 -11.52 -4.71
N TYR A 54 8.44 -10.69 -5.75
CA TYR A 54 8.70 -11.11 -7.13
C TYR A 54 9.05 -9.90 -8.00
N THR A 55 9.47 -10.20 -9.23
CA THR A 55 9.80 -9.21 -10.26
C THR A 55 8.96 -9.44 -11.52
N LYS A 56 8.78 -8.40 -12.35
CA LYS A 56 8.15 -8.49 -13.67
C LYS A 56 8.93 -7.67 -14.67
N GLU A 57 9.09 -8.23 -15.86
CA GLU A 57 9.77 -7.52 -16.94
C GLU A 57 8.86 -6.44 -17.54
N ASN A 58 9.35 -5.22 -17.55
CA ASN A 58 8.77 -4.07 -18.25
C ASN A 58 9.86 -3.05 -18.53
N GLN A 59 10.24 -2.92 -19.79
CA GLN A 59 11.32 -2.01 -20.16
C GLN A 59 11.02 -0.58 -19.72
N ASN A 60 11.94 0.04 -18.96
CA ASN A 60 11.84 1.42 -18.49
C ASN A 60 10.47 1.76 -17.88
N ALA A 61 10.05 1.01 -16.88
CA ALA A 61 8.82 1.26 -16.13
C ALA A 61 8.95 2.57 -15.31
N SER A 62 9.01 3.72 -15.98
CA SER A 62 9.30 5.00 -15.34
C SER A 62 8.13 5.55 -14.54
N TYR A 63 6.91 5.13 -14.83
CA TYR A 63 5.73 5.40 -14.04
C TYR A 63 4.71 4.26 -14.13
N LEU A 64 3.99 4.00 -13.04
CA LEU A 64 2.94 2.99 -12.99
C LEU A 64 1.80 3.45 -12.07
N THR A 65 0.63 2.84 -12.24
CA THR A 65 -0.54 3.04 -11.38
C THR A 65 -1.18 1.70 -11.07
N VAL A 66 -1.75 1.58 -9.87
CA VAL A 66 -2.51 0.40 -9.43
C VAL A 66 -3.96 0.84 -9.26
N SER A 67 -4.91 -0.01 -9.69
CA SER A 67 -6.34 0.29 -9.52
C SER A 67 -6.70 0.40 -8.03
N PRO A 68 -7.76 1.15 -7.66
CA PRO A 68 -8.15 1.32 -6.26
C PRO A 68 -8.43 0.01 -5.52
N ASP A 69 -8.88 -1.04 -6.23
CA ASP A 69 -9.13 -2.38 -5.68
C ASP A 69 -7.88 -3.28 -5.66
N GLY A 70 -6.72 -2.75 -6.06
CA GLY A 70 -5.44 -3.47 -6.08
C GLY A 70 -5.31 -4.57 -7.14
N LYS A 71 -6.32 -4.78 -7.99
CA LYS A 71 -6.37 -5.94 -8.90
C LYS A 71 -5.73 -5.72 -10.26
N LEU A 72 -5.65 -4.47 -10.71
CA LEU A 72 -5.07 -4.09 -11.99
C LEU A 72 -3.86 -3.18 -11.76
N MET A 73 -2.86 -3.30 -12.61
CA MET A 73 -1.73 -2.39 -12.68
C MET A 73 -1.47 -2.02 -14.14
N TYR A 74 -1.18 -0.75 -14.37
CA TYR A 74 -0.76 -0.24 -15.68
C TYR A 74 0.59 0.46 -15.53
N ALA A 75 1.50 0.17 -16.45
CA ALA A 75 2.84 0.73 -16.43
C ALA A 75 3.23 1.25 -17.81
N VAL A 76 3.87 2.42 -17.87
CA VAL A 76 4.47 2.91 -19.10
C VAL A 76 5.82 2.24 -19.34
N SER A 77 6.20 2.11 -20.62
CA SER A 77 7.56 1.85 -21.05
C SER A 77 8.10 3.12 -21.69
N GLU A 78 8.89 3.89 -20.93
CA GLU A 78 9.44 5.16 -21.40
C GLU A 78 10.54 4.92 -22.44
N GLY A 79 10.22 5.18 -23.68
CA GLY A 79 11.08 4.98 -24.84
C GLY A 79 10.98 6.10 -25.86
N ALA A 80 11.78 5.99 -26.92
CA ALA A 80 11.62 6.85 -28.10
C ALA A 80 10.31 6.52 -28.83
N LYS A 81 9.98 7.32 -29.85
CA LYS A 81 8.87 7.00 -30.75
C LYS A 81 9.04 5.57 -31.27
N ASP A 82 7.94 4.84 -31.38
CA ASP A 82 7.86 3.43 -31.79
C ASP A 82 8.47 2.40 -30.79
N ALA A 83 9.05 2.87 -29.68
CA ALA A 83 9.55 2.05 -28.57
C ALA A 83 8.85 2.38 -27.23
N SER A 84 7.72 3.08 -27.29
CA SER A 84 6.91 3.50 -26.13
C SER A 84 5.63 2.68 -26.06
N PHE A 85 5.34 2.12 -24.87
CA PHE A 85 4.18 1.24 -24.66
C PHE A 85 3.50 1.55 -23.34
N VAL A 86 2.22 1.14 -23.23
CA VAL A 86 1.53 0.89 -21.96
C VAL A 86 1.35 -0.61 -21.82
N SER A 87 1.68 -1.16 -20.67
CA SER A 87 1.46 -2.57 -20.31
C SER A 87 0.36 -2.67 -19.25
N ALA A 88 -0.52 -3.66 -19.39
CA ALA A 88 -1.56 -4.01 -18.44
C ALA A 88 -1.24 -5.31 -17.71
N TYR A 89 -1.54 -5.36 -16.42
CA TYR A 89 -1.36 -6.52 -15.56
C TYR A 89 -2.61 -6.74 -14.71
N HIS A 90 -2.92 -8.01 -14.40
CA HIS A 90 -3.92 -8.39 -13.41
C HIS A 90 -3.27 -9.16 -12.26
N LEU A 91 -3.84 -9.01 -11.07
CA LEU A 91 -3.42 -9.76 -9.89
C LEU A 91 -4.04 -11.17 -9.95
N ASP A 92 -3.22 -12.21 -9.95
CA ASP A 92 -3.67 -13.61 -9.96
C ASP A 92 -4.03 -14.12 -8.55
N ALA A 93 -4.48 -15.38 -8.47
CA ALA A 93 -4.85 -16.03 -7.22
C ALA A 93 -3.67 -16.21 -6.24
N ASN A 94 -2.43 -16.09 -6.72
CA ASN A 94 -1.22 -16.15 -5.91
C ASN A 94 -0.73 -14.76 -5.48
N ASN A 95 -1.55 -13.73 -5.65
CA ASN A 95 -1.20 -12.32 -5.40
C ASN A 95 0.02 -11.84 -6.21
N GLN A 96 0.15 -12.31 -7.46
CA GLN A 96 1.18 -11.85 -8.37
C GLN A 96 0.57 -11.17 -9.59
N PHE A 97 1.10 -10.00 -9.95
CA PHE A 97 0.72 -9.34 -11.19
C PHE A 97 1.18 -10.14 -12.41
N GLN A 98 0.24 -10.58 -13.23
CA GLN A 98 0.50 -11.25 -14.51
C GLN A 98 0.20 -10.29 -15.66
N LYS A 99 1.11 -10.20 -16.63
CA LYS A 99 0.92 -9.35 -17.81
C LYS A 99 -0.27 -9.85 -18.62
N ILE A 100 -1.21 -8.95 -18.94
CA ILE A 100 -2.35 -9.24 -19.82
C ILE A 100 -1.94 -8.97 -21.26
N ASN A 101 -1.59 -7.71 -21.56
CA ASN A 101 -1.12 -7.27 -22.88
C ASN A 101 -0.32 -5.97 -22.75
N GLN A 102 0.08 -5.44 -23.90
CA GLN A 102 0.62 -4.09 -24.03
C GLN A 102 0.11 -3.46 -25.33
N GLU A 103 -0.03 -2.14 -25.32
CA GLU A 103 -0.42 -1.33 -26.49
C GLU A 103 0.63 -0.26 -26.78
N PRO A 104 0.95 0.00 -28.06
CA PRO A 104 1.89 1.05 -28.44
C PRO A 104 1.31 2.44 -28.18
N ILE A 105 2.17 3.37 -27.79
CA ILE A 105 1.87 4.81 -27.71
C ILE A 105 2.35 5.46 -29.01
N LYS A 106 1.49 6.28 -29.63
CA LYS A 106 1.88 7.03 -30.84
C LYS A 106 2.89 8.13 -30.54
N GLY A 107 2.87 8.66 -29.30
CA GLY A 107 3.83 9.63 -28.79
C GLY A 107 5.18 9.02 -28.39
N ALA A 108 5.99 9.83 -27.72
CA ALA A 108 7.31 9.42 -27.23
C ALA A 108 7.53 9.84 -25.77
N ALA A 109 8.32 9.06 -25.06
CA ALA A 109 8.68 9.24 -23.65
C ALA A 109 7.45 9.41 -22.73
N PRO A 110 6.56 8.38 -22.63
CA PRO A 110 5.49 8.43 -21.65
C PRO A 110 6.11 8.41 -20.25
N CYS A 111 5.79 9.43 -19.44
CA CYS A 111 6.43 9.64 -18.13
C CYS A 111 5.46 9.68 -16.97
N PHE A 112 4.15 9.61 -17.24
CA PHE A 112 3.09 9.52 -16.22
C PHE A 112 1.89 8.74 -16.75
N ILE A 113 1.15 8.07 -15.82
CA ILE A 113 -0.03 7.28 -16.14
C ILE A 113 -1.07 7.41 -15.03
N SER A 114 -2.34 7.53 -15.40
CA SER A 114 -3.49 7.49 -14.49
C SER A 114 -4.55 6.53 -14.99
N TYR A 115 -5.31 5.94 -14.08
CA TYR A 115 -6.42 5.04 -14.37
C TYR A 115 -7.73 5.57 -13.75
N ARG A 116 -8.81 5.64 -14.56
CA ARG A 116 -10.15 5.99 -14.13
C ARG A 116 -11.04 4.74 -14.14
N PRO A 117 -11.38 4.17 -12.96
CA PRO A 117 -12.10 2.89 -12.88
C PRO A 117 -13.53 2.97 -13.41
N GLU A 118 -14.25 4.10 -13.21
CA GLU A 118 -15.66 4.25 -13.60
C GLU A 118 -15.89 4.09 -15.09
N SER A 119 -14.93 4.50 -15.90
CA SER A 119 -14.99 4.38 -17.37
C SER A 119 -13.98 3.38 -17.93
N LYS A 120 -13.24 2.67 -17.06
CA LYS A 120 -12.18 1.72 -17.46
C LYS A 120 -11.23 2.36 -18.48
N THR A 121 -10.62 3.49 -18.10
CA THR A 121 -9.82 4.31 -19.01
C THR A 121 -8.46 4.64 -18.42
N VAL A 122 -7.42 4.46 -19.21
CA VAL A 122 -6.02 4.80 -18.89
C VAL A 122 -5.62 6.04 -19.68
N TYR A 123 -4.94 6.97 -19.01
CA TYR A 123 -4.39 8.20 -19.58
C TYR A 123 -2.88 8.23 -19.38
N THR A 124 -2.11 8.61 -20.41
CA THR A 124 -0.66 8.81 -20.30
C THR A 124 -0.24 10.20 -20.69
N ALA A 125 0.72 10.78 -19.97
CA ALA A 125 1.43 11.99 -20.40
C ALA A 125 2.69 11.57 -21.15
N ASN A 126 2.86 12.05 -22.39
CA ASN A 126 3.97 11.72 -23.27
C ASN A 126 4.87 12.95 -23.40
N TYR A 127 6.01 12.93 -22.71
CA TYR A 127 6.87 14.09 -22.50
C TYR A 127 7.43 14.65 -23.82
N THR A 128 8.13 13.81 -24.59
CA THR A 128 8.83 14.28 -25.80
C THR A 128 7.87 14.70 -26.90
N SER A 129 6.71 14.07 -27.00
CA SER A 129 5.71 14.45 -28.00
C SER A 129 4.75 15.55 -27.56
N GLY A 130 4.77 15.97 -26.29
CA GLY A 130 3.85 16.97 -25.76
C GLY A 130 2.38 16.55 -25.92
N SER A 131 2.05 15.29 -25.65
CA SER A 131 0.72 14.74 -25.92
C SER A 131 0.16 13.92 -24.76
N VAL A 132 -1.14 13.64 -24.83
CA VAL A 132 -1.85 12.70 -23.96
C VAL A 132 -2.46 11.60 -24.82
N SER A 133 -2.21 10.34 -24.45
CA SER A 133 -2.87 9.18 -25.06
C SER A 133 -3.92 8.61 -24.11
N VAL A 134 -5.08 8.22 -24.68
CA VAL A 134 -6.22 7.66 -23.96
C VAL A 134 -6.49 6.25 -24.46
N PHE A 135 -6.51 5.29 -23.53
CA PHE A 135 -6.81 3.90 -23.82
C PHE A 135 -8.05 3.46 -23.04
N LYS A 136 -8.92 2.70 -23.71
CA LYS A 136 -9.98 1.96 -23.02
C LYS A 136 -9.44 0.63 -22.55
N THR A 137 -10.05 0.07 -21.50
CA THR A 137 -9.75 -1.30 -21.07
C THR A 137 -11.00 -2.17 -21.10
N SER A 138 -10.79 -3.45 -21.37
CA SER A 138 -11.84 -4.48 -21.28
C SER A 138 -12.16 -4.82 -19.82
N ASP A 139 -13.16 -5.68 -19.60
CA ASP A 139 -13.61 -6.08 -18.26
C ASP A 139 -12.52 -6.78 -17.43
N ASN A 140 -11.62 -7.51 -18.08
CA ASN A 140 -10.48 -8.16 -17.43
C ASN A 140 -9.24 -7.24 -17.29
N GLY A 141 -9.34 -5.96 -17.67
CA GLY A 141 -8.28 -4.98 -17.57
C GLY A 141 -7.33 -4.91 -18.77
N ALA A 142 -7.53 -5.71 -19.83
CA ALA A 142 -6.69 -5.62 -21.02
C ALA A 142 -6.86 -4.27 -21.71
N LEU A 143 -5.75 -3.66 -22.16
CA LEU A 143 -5.77 -2.44 -22.95
C LEU A 143 -6.38 -2.72 -24.34
N LEU A 144 -7.20 -1.81 -24.80
CA LEU A 144 -7.64 -1.74 -26.19
C LEU A 144 -6.75 -0.77 -26.97
N PRO A 145 -6.72 -0.82 -28.30
CA PRO A 145 -5.99 0.15 -29.10
C PRO A 145 -6.32 1.60 -28.71
N ILE A 146 -5.37 2.50 -28.94
CA ILE A 146 -5.51 3.92 -28.59
C ILE A 146 -6.85 4.50 -29.07
N ALA A 147 -7.63 5.01 -28.12
CA ALA A 147 -8.98 5.53 -28.40
C ALA A 147 -8.97 7.03 -28.74
N GLN A 148 -8.03 7.78 -28.18
CA GLN A 148 -7.88 9.22 -28.43
C GLN A 148 -6.44 9.65 -28.18
N GLU A 149 -5.99 10.65 -28.94
CA GLU A 149 -4.71 11.34 -28.70
C GLU A 149 -4.93 12.85 -28.79
N ILE A 150 -4.43 13.58 -27.79
CA ILE A 150 -4.47 15.03 -27.75
C ILE A 150 -3.05 15.55 -27.77
N ASN A 151 -2.74 16.38 -28.77
CA ASN A 151 -1.43 17.00 -28.93
C ASN A 151 -1.50 18.47 -28.49
N TYR A 152 -0.53 18.90 -27.70
CA TYR A 152 -0.38 20.27 -27.27
C TYR A 152 0.72 20.95 -28.07
N ASN A 153 0.54 22.23 -28.31
CA ASN A 153 1.52 23.05 -28.97
C ASN A 153 1.81 24.28 -28.12
N GLY A 154 3.05 24.49 -27.82
CA GLY A 154 3.50 25.62 -27.00
C GLY A 154 5.00 25.58 -26.77
N SER A 155 5.52 26.68 -26.28
CA SER A 155 6.91 26.81 -25.85
C SER A 155 6.99 27.88 -24.77
N SER A 156 8.14 28.01 -24.11
CA SER A 156 8.38 29.09 -23.16
C SER A 156 9.84 29.55 -23.20
N ILE A 157 10.29 30.24 -22.17
CA ILE A 157 11.53 31.03 -22.21
C ILE A 157 12.82 30.19 -22.15
N HIS A 158 12.78 28.96 -21.66
CA HIS A 158 13.96 28.13 -21.51
C HIS A 158 14.27 27.32 -22.79
N LYS A 159 15.21 27.81 -23.60
CA LYS A 159 15.50 27.29 -24.95
C LYS A 159 15.77 25.79 -25.05
N ALA A 160 16.33 25.16 -24.04
CA ALA A 160 16.71 23.73 -24.07
C ALA A 160 15.72 22.81 -23.36
N ARG A 161 14.71 23.34 -22.68
CA ARG A 161 13.74 22.56 -21.90
C ARG A 161 12.29 22.97 -22.17
N GLN A 162 12.08 24.05 -22.92
CA GLN A 162 10.78 24.61 -23.23
C GLN A 162 10.68 25.04 -24.70
N GLU A 163 11.41 24.35 -25.56
CA GLU A 163 11.38 24.54 -27.02
C GLU A 163 10.07 24.08 -27.64
N ALA A 164 9.36 23.17 -26.99
CA ALA A 164 8.08 22.60 -27.39
C ALA A 164 7.26 22.22 -26.14
N SER A 165 6.00 21.84 -26.32
CA SER A 165 5.17 21.25 -25.29
C SER A 165 5.77 19.94 -24.76
N HIS A 166 5.77 19.77 -23.43
CA HIS A 166 6.24 18.59 -22.72
C HIS A 166 5.24 18.20 -21.65
N ALA A 167 4.21 17.42 -22.02
CA ALA A 167 3.21 16.92 -21.08
C ALA A 167 3.88 16.01 -20.05
N HIS A 168 3.82 16.37 -18.75
CA HIS A 168 4.56 15.67 -17.71
C HIS A 168 3.68 14.93 -16.69
N ASN A 169 2.45 15.36 -16.50
CA ASN A 169 1.53 14.76 -15.53
C ASN A 169 0.12 14.72 -16.12
N VAL A 170 -0.60 13.65 -15.85
CA VAL A 170 -2.03 13.50 -16.08
C VAL A 170 -2.68 13.09 -14.76
N VAL A 171 -3.42 13.98 -14.13
CA VAL A 171 -4.02 13.74 -12.82
C VAL A 171 -5.52 13.96 -12.85
N LEU A 172 -6.28 12.97 -12.35
CA LEU A 172 -7.72 13.08 -12.18
C LEU A 172 -8.06 14.02 -11.03
N THR A 173 -9.07 14.84 -11.18
CA THR A 173 -9.68 15.52 -10.03
C THR A 173 -10.24 14.48 -9.06
N PRO A 174 -10.33 14.75 -7.74
CA PRO A 174 -10.86 13.79 -6.77
C PRO A 174 -12.29 13.28 -7.04
N ASN A 175 -13.11 14.04 -7.78
CA ASN A 175 -14.44 13.62 -8.25
C ASN A 175 -14.41 12.89 -9.61
N HIS A 176 -13.23 12.72 -10.22
CA HIS A 176 -12.99 12.10 -11.52
C HIS A 176 -13.75 12.71 -12.72
N GLU A 177 -14.15 13.98 -12.62
CA GLU A 177 -14.88 14.67 -13.70
C GLU A 177 -13.96 15.38 -14.68
N GLN A 178 -12.72 15.69 -14.25
CA GLN A 178 -11.74 16.39 -15.10
C GLN A 178 -10.37 15.69 -15.03
N LEU A 179 -9.61 15.82 -16.11
CA LEU A 179 -8.19 15.48 -16.19
C LEU A 179 -7.38 16.77 -16.29
N LEU A 180 -6.45 16.97 -15.37
CA LEU A 180 -5.46 18.02 -15.45
C LEU A 180 -4.18 17.48 -16.08
N VAL A 181 -3.62 18.26 -17.02
CA VAL A 181 -2.36 17.95 -17.68
C VAL A 181 -1.40 19.10 -17.46
N THR A 182 -0.24 18.82 -16.84
CA THR A 182 0.82 19.81 -16.71
C THR A 182 1.73 19.75 -17.93
N ASP A 183 2.07 20.89 -18.49
CA ASP A 183 2.97 21.02 -19.62
C ASP A 183 4.20 21.83 -19.20
N LEU A 184 5.30 21.13 -18.96
CA LEU A 184 6.57 21.72 -18.55
C LEU A 184 7.10 22.69 -19.64
N GLY A 185 6.94 22.31 -20.90
CA GLY A 185 7.48 23.06 -22.02
C GLY A 185 6.73 24.35 -22.34
N ALA A 186 5.42 24.37 -22.14
CA ALA A 186 4.58 25.50 -22.43
C ALA A 186 4.24 26.38 -21.22
N ASP A 187 4.71 26.03 -20.00
CA ASP A 187 4.32 26.66 -18.74
C ASP A 187 2.79 26.75 -18.58
N LYS A 188 2.10 25.61 -18.76
CA LYS A 188 0.63 25.54 -18.70
C LYS A 188 0.12 24.35 -17.90
N ILE A 189 -1.08 24.51 -17.40
CA ILE A 189 -1.95 23.40 -16.96
C ILE A 189 -3.16 23.41 -17.88
N TYR A 190 -3.45 22.28 -18.54
CA TYR A 190 -4.68 22.09 -19.32
C TYR A 190 -5.70 21.33 -18.47
N MET A 191 -6.97 21.71 -18.56
CA MET A 191 -8.07 21.10 -17.82
C MET A 191 -9.12 20.59 -18.82
N HIS A 192 -9.20 19.27 -18.94
CA HIS A 192 -10.16 18.59 -19.82
C HIS A 192 -11.34 18.06 -19.02
N LYS A 193 -12.56 18.27 -19.51
CA LYS A 193 -13.72 17.52 -19.05
C LYS A 193 -13.59 16.08 -19.51
N ILE A 194 -13.96 15.12 -18.64
CA ILE A 194 -14.02 13.70 -18.98
C ILE A 194 -15.47 13.33 -19.25
N TYR A 195 -15.76 12.78 -20.42
CA TYR A 195 -17.08 12.22 -20.74
C TYR A 195 -17.35 10.91 -19.98
N ALA A 196 -18.59 10.47 -19.90
CA ALA A 196 -18.96 9.19 -19.31
C ALA A 196 -18.24 8.00 -19.98
N SER A 197 -17.91 8.11 -21.27
CA SER A 197 -17.08 7.15 -22.00
C SER A 197 -15.64 7.06 -21.53
N GLY A 198 -15.14 8.05 -20.79
CA GLY A 198 -13.73 8.20 -20.42
C GLY A 198 -12.90 8.99 -21.43
N LEU A 199 -13.46 9.34 -22.59
CA LEU A 199 -12.78 10.23 -23.55
C LEU A 199 -12.73 11.66 -23.00
N LEU A 200 -11.74 12.40 -23.43
CA LEU A 200 -11.52 13.79 -23.05
C LEU A 200 -12.26 14.72 -24.03
N ASP A 201 -12.85 15.78 -23.50
CA ASP A 201 -13.29 16.90 -24.36
C ASP A 201 -12.04 17.54 -24.99
N GLU A 202 -12.05 17.66 -26.30
CA GLU A 202 -10.96 18.34 -27.04
C GLU A 202 -10.91 19.84 -26.77
N LYS A 203 -12.03 20.41 -26.34
CA LYS A 203 -12.08 21.78 -25.83
C LYS A 203 -11.67 21.76 -24.35
N TYR A 204 -10.58 22.42 -24.05
CA TYR A 204 -10.05 22.53 -22.71
C TYR A 204 -9.90 23.97 -22.25
N THR A 205 -9.92 24.20 -20.97
CA THR A 205 -9.44 25.44 -20.36
C THR A 205 -7.95 25.30 -20.03
N SER A 206 -7.23 26.42 -19.96
CA SER A 206 -5.82 26.36 -19.56
C SER A 206 -5.49 27.47 -18.57
N VAL A 207 -4.56 27.19 -17.69
CA VAL A 207 -3.99 28.13 -16.73
C VAL A 207 -2.52 28.30 -17.06
N SER A 208 -2.11 29.56 -17.26
CA SER A 208 -0.70 29.91 -17.50
C SER A 208 0.06 29.95 -16.19
N ILE A 209 1.22 29.31 -16.18
CA ILE A 209 2.19 29.34 -15.10
C ILE A 209 3.24 30.41 -15.41
N THR A 210 3.94 30.90 -14.42
CA THR A 210 5.01 31.89 -14.63
C THR A 210 6.04 31.36 -15.64
N PRO A 211 6.38 32.08 -16.68
CA PRO A 211 7.33 31.65 -17.70
C PRO A 211 8.66 31.19 -17.08
N GLY A 212 9.15 30.02 -17.48
CA GLY A 212 10.38 29.43 -17.00
C GLY A 212 10.21 28.55 -15.74
N ASN A 213 8.99 28.42 -15.19
CA ASN A 213 8.76 27.60 -14.02
C ASN A 213 8.83 26.10 -14.32
N GLY A 214 8.33 25.65 -15.46
CA GLY A 214 8.29 24.24 -15.85
C GLY A 214 7.41 23.38 -14.95
N PRO A 215 6.06 23.48 -15.06
CA PRO A 215 5.12 22.71 -14.28
C PRO A 215 5.31 21.21 -14.50
N ARG A 216 5.43 20.44 -13.40
CA ARG A 216 5.79 19.02 -13.48
C ARG A 216 4.70 18.11 -12.94
N HIS A 217 4.54 17.98 -11.64
CA HIS A 217 3.53 17.16 -11.00
C HIS A 217 2.55 18.02 -10.20
N PHE A 218 1.29 17.61 -10.20
CA PHE A 218 0.18 18.28 -9.53
C PHE A 218 -0.54 17.28 -8.61
N VAL A 219 -0.87 17.72 -7.39
CA VAL A 219 -1.67 16.92 -6.45
C VAL A 219 -2.82 17.73 -5.88
N PHE A 220 -3.96 17.08 -5.65
CA PHE A 220 -5.14 17.65 -5.00
C PHE A 220 -5.19 17.26 -3.52
N ASN A 221 -5.74 18.16 -2.68
CA ASN A 221 -6.19 17.73 -1.37
C ASN A 221 -7.47 16.85 -1.49
N LYS A 222 -7.73 16.03 -0.48
CA LYS A 222 -8.88 15.09 -0.49
C LYS A 222 -10.23 15.78 -0.67
N GLN A 223 -10.36 17.03 -0.22
CA GLN A 223 -11.60 17.81 -0.28
C GLN A 223 -11.82 18.46 -1.67
N ASN A 224 -10.89 18.32 -2.59
CA ASN A 224 -10.91 18.99 -3.90
C ASN A 224 -11.06 20.53 -3.82
N THR A 225 -10.49 21.15 -2.80
CA THR A 225 -10.53 22.59 -2.58
C THR A 225 -9.21 23.29 -2.85
N ARG A 226 -8.10 22.51 -2.83
CA ARG A 226 -6.74 22.99 -3.05
C ARG A 226 -5.97 22.06 -3.99
N GLY A 227 -5.13 22.67 -4.81
CA GLY A 227 -4.16 22.00 -5.65
C GLY A 227 -2.74 22.51 -5.41
N TYR A 228 -1.76 21.66 -5.56
CA TYR A 228 -0.34 21.97 -5.35
C TYR A 228 0.46 21.47 -6.56
N LEU A 229 1.18 22.38 -7.19
CA LEU A 229 2.01 22.14 -8.37
C LEU A 229 3.47 22.30 -8.02
N ILE A 230 4.28 21.27 -8.24
CA ILE A 230 5.74 21.41 -8.22
C ILE A 230 6.24 21.85 -9.60
N ASN A 231 7.03 22.91 -9.63
CA ASN A 231 7.67 23.45 -10.83
C ASN A 231 9.12 22.95 -10.90
N GLU A 232 9.46 22.18 -11.94
CA GLU A 232 10.76 21.53 -12.07
C GLU A 232 11.91 22.54 -12.23
N LEU A 233 11.72 23.52 -13.10
CA LEU A 233 12.82 24.40 -13.53
C LEU A 233 13.11 25.53 -12.53
N SER A 234 12.07 26.07 -11.88
CA SER A 234 12.21 27.13 -10.87
C SER A 234 12.42 26.61 -9.46
N GLY A 235 12.09 25.34 -9.17
CA GLY A 235 12.16 24.78 -7.83
C GLY A 235 11.16 25.39 -6.85
N THR A 236 9.97 25.73 -7.34
CA THR A 236 8.89 26.33 -6.54
C THR A 236 7.66 25.42 -6.48
N VAL A 237 6.82 25.63 -5.45
CA VAL A 237 5.46 25.10 -5.40
C VAL A 237 4.47 26.24 -5.58
N ASP A 238 3.57 26.10 -6.54
CA ASP A 238 2.40 26.96 -6.67
C ASP A 238 1.20 26.30 -5.99
N VAL A 239 0.47 27.07 -5.18
CA VAL A 239 -0.75 26.64 -4.48
C VAL A 239 -1.96 27.28 -5.15
N PHE A 240 -2.99 26.47 -5.41
CA PHE A 240 -4.21 26.91 -6.08
C PHE A 240 -5.45 26.66 -5.22
N SER A 241 -6.39 27.58 -5.26
CA SER A 241 -7.80 27.33 -4.98
C SER A 241 -8.43 26.65 -6.18
N ILE A 242 -9.20 25.57 -5.93
CA ILE A 242 -9.92 24.86 -6.98
C ILE A 242 -11.30 25.50 -7.12
N LEU A 243 -11.60 26.02 -8.30
CA LEU A 243 -12.90 26.55 -8.69
C LEU A 243 -13.57 25.58 -9.69
N PRO A 244 -14.86 25.66 -9.95
CA PRO A 244 -15.57 24.68 -10.81
C PRO A 244 -14.94 24.46 -12.19
N ASN A 245 -14.35 25.49 -12.79
CA ASN A 245 -13.70 25.42 -14.12
C ASN A 245 -12.40 26.22 -14.19
N ALA A 246 -11.76 26.49 -13.07
CA ALA A 246 -10.54 27.31 -13.01
C ALA A 246 -9.67 26.94 -11.81
N LEU A 247 -8.41 27.29 -11.91
CA LEU A 247 -7.44 27.26 -10.81
C LEU A 247 -7.05 28.72 -10.51
N GLU A 248 -7.21 29.15 -9.27
CA GLU A 248 -6.76 30.46 -8.82
C GLU A 248 -5.50 30.30 -7.97
N LYS A 249 -4.38 30.86 -8.44
CA LYS A 249 -3.11 30.81 -7.70
C LYS A 249 -3.15 31.72 -6.47
N ILE A 250 -2.99 31.14 -5.28
CA ILE A 250 -3.05 31.85 -4.00
C ILE A 250 -1.68 31.98 -3.32
N GLN A 251 -0.68 31.22 -3.76
CA GLN A 251 0.67 31.28 -3.21
C GLN A 251 1.68 30.70 -4.20
N THR A 252 2.90 31.22 -4.18
CA THR A 252 4.12 30.57 -4.70
C THR A 252 5.14 30.51 -3.57
N ILE A 253 5.74 29.34 -3.32
CA ILE A 253 6.74 29.14 -2.26
C ILE A 253 7.94 28.36 -2.80
N VAL A 254 9.15 28.73 -2.35
CA VAL A 254 10.39 28.10 -2.79
C VAL A 254 10.56 26.75 -2.12
N ALA A 255 10.71 25.69 -2.91
CA ALA A 255 11.02 24.33 -2.46
C ALA A 255 12.53 24.06 -2.52
N ASP A 256 13.19 24.39 -3.60
CA ASP A 256 14.64 24.23 -3.77
C ASP A 256 15.34 25.57 -3.48
N THR A 257 16.08 25.62 -2.38
CA THR A 257 16.77 26.83 -1.93
C THR A 257 18.20 26.98 -2.46
N ALA A 258 18.68 26.06 -3.29
CA ALA A 258 20.01 26.16 -3.87
C ALA A 258 20.17 27.50 -4.61
N ASN A 259 21.23 28.22 -4.29
CA ASN A 259 21.56 29.49 -4.95
C ASN A 259 22.35 29.22 -6.23
N VAL A 260 21.64 28.93 -7.31
CA VAL A 260 22.21 28.62 -8.61
C VAL A 260 21.57 29.46 -9.70
N THR A 261 22.34 29.76 -10.74
CA THR A 261 21.90 30.48 -11.94
C THR A 261 21.32 29.55 -13.02
N THR A 262 21.51 28.24 -12.85
CA THR A 262 20.97 27.19 -13.74
C THR A 262 19.57 26.78 -13.30
N THR A 263 18.85 26.07 -14.19
CA THR A 263 17.57 25.45 -13.82
C THR A 263 17.76 24.47 -12.66
N LYS A 264 16.80 24.49 -11.77
CA LYS A 264 16.71 23.52 -10.68
C LYS A 264 16.25 22.16 -11.20
N GLY A 265 15.84 21.27 -10.40
CA GLY A 265 15.43 19.97 -10.87
C GLY A 265 14.45 19.30 -9.92
N SER A 266 13.48 20.07 -9.41
CA SER A 266 12.49 19.52 -8.52
C SER A 266 11.77 18.34 -9.19
N GLY A 267 11.49 17.30 -8.43
CA GLY A 267 10.97 16.04 -8.94
C GLY A 267 9.49 15.85 -8.60
N ASP A 268 9.20 15.29 -7.48
CA ASP A 268 7.88 14.80 -7.12
C ASP A 268 7.26 15.59 -5.97
N ILE A 269 5.94 15.41 -5.79
CA ILE A 269 5.14 16.11 -4.78
C ILE A 269 4.01 15.21 -4.30
N HIS A 270 3.90 15.02 -2.97
CA HIS A 270 2.81 14.28 -2.35
C HIS A 270 2.33 14.95 -1.06
N ILE A 271 1.05 14.76 -0.76
CA ILE A 271 0.44 15.11 0.52
C ILE A 271 0.46 13.88 1.43
N SER A 272 0.78 14.07 2.71
CA SER A 272 0.71 12.99 3.69
C SER A 272 -0.71 12.39 3.79
N PRO A 273 -0.88 11.12 4.17
CA PRO A 273 -2.20 10.50 4.33
C PRO A 273 -3.13 11.25 5.28
N SER A 274 -2.59 11.97 6.29
CA SER A 274 -3.35 12.84 7.20
C SER A 274 -3.84 14.14 6.57
N GLY A 275 -3.24 14.56 5.45
CA GLY A 275 -3.52 15.85 4.80
C GLY A 275 -2.86 17.06 5.45
N LYS A 276 -2.01 16.87 6.48
CA LYS A 276 -1.35 17.97 7.21
C LYS A 276 -0.05 18.45 6.61
N TRP A 277 0.61 17.58 5.84
CA TRP A 277 1.95 17.79 5.33
C TRP A 277 2.02 17.63 3.83
N LEU A 278 2.85 18.43 3.20
CA LEU A 278 3.22 18.28 1.81
C LEU A 278 4.74 18.14 1.73
N ILE A 279 5.20 17.19 0.94
CA ILE A 279 6.64 16.96 0.72
C ILE A 279 6.92 17.08 -0.78
N THR A 280 8.11 17.59 -1.11
CA THR A 280 8.65 17.63 -2.48
C THR A 280 10.06 17.06 -2.52
N THR A 281 10.51 16.58 -3.69
CA THR A 281 11.90 16.19 -3.94
C THR A 281 12.62 17.23 -4.78
N ASN A 282 13.90 17.49 -4.46
CA ASN A 282 14.84 18.31 -5.23
C ASN A 282 16.05 17.43 -5.61
N ARG A 283 16.46 17.41 -6.90
CA ARG A 283 17.33 16.34 -7.44
C ARG A 283 18.48 16.76 -8.38
N VAL A 284 18.69 18.02 -8.62
CA VAL A 284 19.77 18.49 -9.53
C VAL A 284 20.70 19.48 -8.83
N THR A 285 20.13 20.40 -8.12
CA THR A 285 20.84 21.50 -7.46
C THR A 285 20.94 21.29 -5.95
N SER A 286 20.05 20.51 -5.38
CA SER A 286 20.09 19.99 -4.02
C SER A 286 19.52 18.56 -4.02
N GLU A 287 20.04 17.71 -3.15
CA GLU A 287 19.62 16.31 -3.02
C GLU A 287 18.85 16.19 -1.69
N GLU A 288 17.57 16.59 -1.73
CA GLU A 288 16.78 16.74 -0.50
C GLU A 288 15.28 16.57 -0.73
N LEU A 289 14.57 16.31 0.37
CA LEU A 289 13.15 16.52 0.50
C LEU A 289 12.92 17.88 1.16
N THR A 290 11.92 18.63 0.69
CA THR A 290 11.41 19.82 1.39
C THR A 290 10.06 19.51 2.01
N VAL A 291 9.93 19.72 3.32
CA VAL A 291 8.73 19.46 4.10
C VAL A 291 8.00 20.76 4.38
N PHE A 292 6.73 20.80 4.02
CA PHE A 292 5.82 21.91 4.26
C PHE A 292 4.66 21.46 5.16
N LYS A 293 4.27 22.34 6.07
CA LYS A 293 2.99 22.23 6.77
C LYS A 293 1.89 22.83 5.89
N ILE A 294 0.77 22.14 5.77
CA ILE A 294 -0.44 22.66 5.13
C ILE A 294 -1.24 23.39 6.19
N GLU A 295 -1.42 24.69 6.02
CA GLU A 295 -2.18 25.54 6.94
C GLU A 295 -3.70 25.37 6.72
N PRO A 296 -4.55 25.81 7.68
CA PRO A 296 -6.00 25.65 7.56
C PRO A 296 -6.62 26.32 6.31
N ASP A 297 -6.00 27.38 5.79
CA ASP A 297 -6.42 28.05 4.53
C ASP A 297 -5.87 27.33 3.29
N GLY A 298 -5.08 26.27 3.46
CA GLY A 298 -4.46 25.46 2.43
C GLY A 298 -3.14 26.00 1.91
N LYS A 299 -2.66 27.16 2.41
CA LYS A 299 -1.32 27.65 2.07
C LYS A 299 -0.25 26.78 2.76
N LEU A 300 0.98 26.93 2.30
CA LEU A 300 2.13 26.19 2.76
C LEU A 300 3.05 27.04 3.62
N THR A 301 3.49 26.48 4.75
CA THR A 301 4.60 26.99 5.54
C THR A 301 5.77 26.02 5.44
N LYS A 302 6.93 26.49 4.93
CA LYS A 302 8.13 25.65 4.82
C LYS A 302 8.72 25.40 6.20
N MET A 303 8.94 24.13 6.53
CA MET A 303 9.44 23.72 7.84
C MET A 303 10.96 23.45 7.81
N PHE A 304 11.39 22.50 6.98
CA PHE A 304 12.80 22.11 6.90
C PHE A 304 13.11 21.36 5.61
N HIS A 305 14.40 21.13 5.39
CA HIS A 305 14.94 20.29 4.34
C HIS A 305 15.53 19.02 4.95
N GLN A 306 15.26 17.87 4.35
CA GLN A 306 15.82 16.57 4.72
C GLN A 306 16.77 16.10 3.62
N PRO A 307 18.10 16.07 3.85
CA PRO A 307 19.03 15.50 2.90
C PRO A 307 18.74 14.04 2.60
N VAL A 308 18.87 13.64 1.33
CA VAL A 308 18.66 12.28 0.84
C VAL A 308 19.75 11.88 -0.14
N ALA A 309 19.71 10.64 -0.63
CA ALA A 309 20.66 10.19 -1.63
C ALA A 309 20.39 10.86 -3.00
N GLU A 310 21.44 10.94 -3.81
CA GLU A 310 21.50 11.65 -5.09
C GLU A 310 20.36 11.27 -6.07
N ARG A 311 19.81 12.29 -6.72
CA ARG A 311 18.72 12.18 -7.70
C ARG A 311 17.44 11.56 -7.15
N PRO A 312 16.83 12.10 -6.08
CA PRO A 312 15.52 11.65 -5.58
C PRO A 312 14.42 12.01 -6.59
N ARG A 313 14.12 11.07 -7.52
CA ARG A 313 13.17 11.33 -8.62
C ARG A 313 11.71 11.23 -8.21
N ASN A 314 11.41 10.31 -7.29
CA ASN A 314 10.06 10.02 -6.81
C ASN A 314 10.13 9.60 -5.34
N PHE A 315 9.04 9.77 -4.64
CA PHE A 315 8.87 9.25 -3.28
C PHE A 315 7.42 8.87 -3.02
N SER A 316 7.16 8.08 -1.99
CA SER A 316 5.80 7.72 -1.61
C SER A 316 5.67 7.57 -0.10
N PHE A 317 4.54 7.97 0.45
CA PHE A 317 4.16 7.61 1.81
C PHE A 317 3.64 6.18 1.86
N SER A 318 3.96 5.46 2.93
CA SER A 318 3.23 4.23 3.25
C SER A 318 1.75 4.54 3.52
N PRO A 319 0.80 3.62 3.26
CA PRO A 319 -0.63 3.89 3.42
C PRO A 319 -1.05 4.32 4.84
N ASN A 320 -0.35 3.81 5.87
CA ASN A 320 -0.56 4.21 7.26
C ASN A 320 0.12 5.54 7.64
N GLY A 321 0.87 6.17 6.71
CA GLY A 321 1.56 7.44 6.92
C GLY A 321 2.75 7.38 7.86
N GLN A 322 3.23 6.20 8.26
CA GLN A 322 4.35 6.08 9.21
C GLN A 322 5.73 6.11 8.56
N PHE A 323 5.80 5.89 7.24
CA PHE A 323 7.06 5.84 6.51
C PHE A 323 6.99 6.64 5.21
N VAL A 324 8.16 7.14 4.78
CA VAL A 324 8.41 7.76 3.48
C VAL A 324 9.53 6.99 2.80
N PHE A 325 9.25 6.53 1.58
CA PHE A 325 10.19 5.81 0.72
C PHE A 325 10.65 6.75 -0.38
N VAL A 326 11.96 6.88 -0.61
CA VAL A 326 12.55 7.84 -1.57
C VAL A 326 13.38 7.09 -2.59
N ALA A 327 12.98 7.16 -3.86
CA ALA A 327 13.67 6.54 -4.99
C ALA A 327 14.80 7.43 -5.49
N SER A 328 16.05 7.04 -5.21
CA SER A 328 17.27 7.71 -5.61
C SER A 328 17.85 7.05 -6.86
N GLN A 329 17.51 7.62 -8.02
CA GLN A 329 17.73 7.04 -9.34
C GLN A 329 19.18 6.69 -9.66
N THR A 330 20.14 7.57 -9.34
CA THR A 330 21.56 7.40 -9.69
C THR A 330 22.37 6.68 -8.63
N LYS A 331 21.86 6.62 -7.40
CA LYS A 331 22.48 5.85 -6.30
C LYS A 331 21.94 4.43 -6.20
N ASP A 332 21.07 4.03 -7.15
CA ASP A 332 20.55 2.66 -7.25
C ASP A 332 19.97 2.18 -5.90
N LYS A 333 19.13 3.02 -5.26
CA LYS A 333 18.51 2.66 -3.99
C LYS A 333 17.19 3.37 -3.70
N VAL A 334 16.40 2.76 -2.83
CA VAL A 334 15.26 3.39 -2.17
C VAL A 334 15.61 3.56 -0.69
N GLN A 335 15.66 4.83 -0.22
CA GLN A 335 15.83 5.14 1.19
C GLN A 335 14.49 5.12 1.93
N ILE A 336 14.51 4.71 3.20
CA ILE A 336 13.31 4.61 4.02
C ILE A 336 13.46 5.47 5.26
N PHE A 337 12.51 6.39 5.44
CA PHE A 337 12.43 7.26 6.61
C PHE A 337 11.16 6.91 7.41
N SER A 338 11.26 6.87 8.73
CA SER A 338 10.07 6.98 9.57
C SER A 338 9.56 8.42 9.54
N PHE A 339 8.23 8.58 9.56
CA PHE A 339 7.57 9.88 9.49
C PHE A 339 6.69 10.09 10.73
N ASP A 340 6.92 11.18 11.42
CA ASP A 340 6.11 11.62 12.55
C ASP A 340 5.05 12.63 12.08
N ASP A 341 3.80 12.20 11.97
CA ASP A 341 2.69 13.05 11.52
C ASP A 341 2.33 14.19 12.49
N ALA A 342 2.80 14.16 13.74
CA ALA A 342 2.59 15.26 14.67
C ALA A 342 3.51 16.45 14.38
N THR A 343 4.73 16.20 13.97
CA THR A 343 5.79 17.21 13.77
C THR A 343 6.25 17.37 12.33
N GLY A 344 5.90 16.44 11.43
CA GLY A 344 6.40 16.36 10.06
C GLY A 344 7.83 15.83 9.96
N LYS A 345 8.45 15.40 11.07
CA LYS A 345 9.85 14.98 11.12
C LYS A 345 10.08 13.67 10.39
N LEU A 346 11.15 13.65 9.60
CA LEU A 346 11.68 12.45 8.94
C LEU A 346 12.91 11.95 9.71
N THR A 347 12.99 10.64 9.96
CA THR A 347 14.16 10.01 10.58
C THR A 347 14.58 8.80 9.73
N ASN A 348 15.84 8.80 9.27
CA ASN A 348 16.35 7.70 8.45
C ASN A 348 16.36 6.40 9.26
N THR A 349 15.74 5.35 8.70
CA THR A 349 15.64 4.03 9.35
C THR A 349 16.88 3.17 9.13
N ASN A 350 17.78 3.58 8.22
CA ASN A 350 18.94 2.81 7.77
C ASN A 350 18.57 1.42 7.16
N GLN A 351 17.37 1.33 6.59
CA GLN A 351 16.85 0.11 5.94
C GLN A 351 16.75 0.30 4.43
N ASP A 352 17.79 0.86 3.80
CA ASP A 352 17.80 1.12 2.36
C ASP A 352 17.62 -0.17 1.54
N LEU A 353 16.84 -0.08 0.44
CA LEU A 353 16.75 -1.11 -0.58
C LEU A 353 17.73 -0.84 -1.71
N ALA A 354 18.55 -1.81 -2.07
CA ALA A 354 19.36 -1.77 -3.29
C ALA A 354 18.48 -2.13 -4.50
N ILE A 355 18.21 -1.16 -5.36
CA ILE A 355 17.42 -1.31 -6.59
C ILE A 355 18.07 -0.47 -7.69
N ASN A 356 18.37 -1.07 -8.84
CA ASN A 356 18.99 -0.36 -9.96
C ASN A 356 18.00 0.62 -10.62
N GLY A 357 18.32 1.92 -10.58
CA GLY A 357 17.58 2.97 -11.27
C GLY A 357 16.10 3.13 -10.87
N PRO A 358 15.72 3.12 -9.57
CA PRO A 358 14.33 3.24 -9.16
C PRO A 358 13.82 4.66 -9.43
N VAL A 359 12.61 4.77 -9.98
CA VAL A 359 12.06 6.08 -10.41
C VAL A 359 10.57 6.25 -10.14
N CYS A 360 9.87 5.20 -9.71
CA CYS A 360 8.45 5.25 -9.36
C CYS A 360 8.16 4.31 -8.20
N LEU A 361 7.44 4.78 -7.19
CA LEU A 361 7.04 4.04 -5.99
C LEU A 361 5.53 4.15 -5.81
N VAL A 362 4.83 3.02 -5.88
CA VAL A 362 3.37 2.98 -5.67
C VAL A 362 3.03 1.95 -4.62
N PHE A 363 2.41 2.40 -3.53
CA PHE A 363 1.81 1.50 -2.56
C PHE A 363 0.40 1.09 -2.98
N GLY A 364 0.06 -0.18 -2.78
CA GLY A 364 -1.35 -0.59 -2.76
C GLY A 364 -2.02 -0.09 -1.47
N ASN A 365 -3.29 0.30 -1.58
CA ASN A 365 -4.03 0.89 -0.46
C ASN A 365 -4.38 -0.14 0.62
N ASP A 366 -4.64 -1.37 0.22
CA ASP A 366 -5.00 -2.43 1.15
C ASP A 366 -3.77 -3.24 1.55
N PRO A 367 -3.69 -3.67 2.81
CA PRO A 367 -2.70 -4.64 3.23
C PRO A 367 -2.77 -5.89 2.36
N ILE A 368 -1.62 -6.50 2.09
CA ILE A 368 -1.57 -7.79 1.38
C ILE A 368 -2.47 -8.77 2.13
N GLU A 369 -3.51 -9.25 1.48
CA GLU A 369 -4.36 -10.29 2.08
C GLU A 369 -3.50 -11.51 2.42
N VAL A 370 -3.42 -11.82 3.69
CA VAL A 370 -2.75 -13.03 4.16
C VAL A 370 -3.54 -14.23 3.64
N ASN A 371 -2.87 -15.13 2.92
CA ASN A 371 -3.47 -16.41 2.56
C ASN A 371 -3.40 -17.36 3.77
N PRO A 372 -4.51 -17.65 4.47
CA PRO A 372 -4.50 -18.44 5.69
C PRO A 372 -4.04 -19.88 5.45
N GLU A 373 -4.29 -20.44 4.27
CA GLU A 373 -3.86 -21.81 3.93
C GLU A 373 -2.32 -21.89 3.83
N GLU A 374 -1.68 -20.91 3.21
CA GLU A 374 -0.22 -20.82 3.13
C GLU A 374 0.41 -20.50 4.50
N ARG A 375 -0.26 -19.66 5.32
CA ARG A 375 0.23 -19.34 6.67
C ARG A 375 0.22 -20.56 7.59
N ILE A 376 -0.80 -21.38 7.53
CA ILE A 376 -0.87 -22.65 8.29
C ILE A 376 0.31 -23.53 7.93
N LYS A 377 0.66 -23.64 6.64
CA LYS A 377 1.85 -24.39 6.19
C LYS A 377 3.16 -23.77 6.68
N GLN A 378 3.34 -22.46 6.52
CA GLN A 378 4.54 -21.73 6.95
C GLN A 378 4.78 -21.81 8.47
N LEU A 379 3.71 -21.80 9.26
CA LEU A 379 3.74 -21.92 10.72
C LEU A 379 3.84 -23.37 11.19
N ASN A 380 3.86 -24.34 10.27
CA ASN A 380 3.83 -25.79 10.56
C ASN A 380 2.68 -26.17 11.49
N ILE A 381 1.51 -25.52 11.35
CA ILE A 381 0.33 -25.82 12.16
C ILE A 381 -0.30 -27.11 11.64
N GLN A 382 -0.33 -28.13 12.49
CA GLN A 382 -1.03 -29.37 12.21
C GLN A 382 -2.51 -29.21 12.59
N LEU A 383 -3.39 -29.18 11.57
CA LEU A 383 -4.82 -29.25 11.80
C LEU A 383 -5.23 -30.64 12.28
N ILE A 384 -6.23 -30.70 13.13
CA ILE A 384 -6.68 -31.96 13.76
C ILE A 384 -7.95 -32.48 13.08
N PRO A 385 -8.17 -33.80 13.10
CA PRO A 385 -9.44 -34.39 12.61
C PRO A 385 -10.63 -33.84 13.38
N VAL A 386 -11.70 -33.49 12.66
CA VAL A 386 -12.95 -33.02 13.29
C VAL A 386 -13.74 -34.21 13.80
N VAL A 387 -13.92 -34.28 15.12
CA VAL A 387 -14.73 -35.31 15.77
C VAL A 387 -16.19 -34.84 15.81
N PRO A 388 -17.17 -35.67 15.42
CA PRO A 388 -18.58 -35.34 15.56
C PRO A 388 -18.96 -35.06 17.02
N PRO A 389 -19.98 -34.21 17.28
CA PRO A 389 -20.47 -33.98 18.63
C PRO A 389 -21.14 -35.27 19.18
N ILE A 390 -21.03 -35.47 20.50
CA ILE A 390 -21.59 -36.63 21.19
C ILE A 390 -23.02 -36.39 21.74
N ALA A 391 -23.60 -35.20 21.51
CA ALA A 391 -24.92 -34.83 21.98
C ALA A 391 -25.73 -34.16 20.85
N ASN A 392 -27.00 -33.81 21.10
CA ASN A 392 -27.90 -33.17 20.12
C ASN A 392 -27.55 -31.70 19.91
N TYR A 393 -26.36 -31.41 19.36
CA TYR A 393 -25.94 -30.09 18.89
C TYR A 393 -25.02 -30.25 17.67
N VAL A 394 -24.71 -29.14 16.99
CA VAL A 394 -23.76 -29.10 15.88
C VAL A 394 -22.59 -28.18 16.22
N LYS A 395 -21.40 -28.46 15.66
CA LYS A 395 -20.20 -27.65 15.92
C LYS A 395 -20.26 -26.26 15.30
N GLN A 396 -21.10 -26.09 14.28
CA GLN A 396 -21.27 -24.79 13.61
C GLN A 396 -22.68 -24.64 13.03
N VAL A 397 -23.17 -23.39 12.99
CA VAL A 397 -24.39 -22.99 12.31
C VAL A 397 -24.09 -21.76 11.45
N GLN A 398 -24.58 -21.72 10.23
CA GLN A 398 -24.45 -20.55 9.35
C GLN A 398 -25.79 -19.83 9.20
N VAL A 399 -25.77 -18.50 9.36
CA VAL A 399 -26.92 -17.61 9.11
C VAL A 399 -26.45 -16.49 8.20
N GLY A 400 -26.91 -16.48 6.98
CA GLY A 400 -26.37 -15.57 5.95
C GLY A 400 -24.88 -15.83 5.71
N ASN A 401 -24.06 -14.80 5.85
CA ASN A 401 -22.60 -14.90 5.76
C ASN A 401 -21.90 -15.09 7.11
N LEU A 402 -22.64 -15.25 8.21
CA LEU A 402 -22.09 -15.48 9.54
C LEU A 402 -22.10 -16.97 9.90
N VAL A 403 -20.94 -17.48 10.29
CA VAL A 403 -20.75 -18.83 10.84
C VAL A 403 -20.52 -18.73 12.33
N TYR A 404 -21.37 -19.37 13.11
CA TYR A 404 -21.29 -19.50 14.56
C TYR A 404 -20.67 -20.84 14.90
N LEU A 405 -19.53 -20.84 15.58
CA LEU A 405 -18.89 -22.05 16.08
C LEU A 405 -19.21 -22.21 17.57
N SER A 406 -19.69 -23.38 17.96
CA SER A 406 -19.94 -23.74 19.35
C SER A 406 -18.64 -23.87 20.15
N GLY A 407 -18.74 -24.04 21.47
CA GLY A 407 -17.62 -24.23 22.35
C GLY A 407 -16.67 -25.37 21.90
N HIS A 408 -15.38 -25.07 21.83
CA HIS A 408 -14.30 -26.00 21.55
C HIS A 408 -13.32 -26.00 22.71
N GLY A 409 -12.76 -27.16 23.02
CA GLY A 409 -11.71 -27.34 24.02
C GLY A 409 -10.30 -27.39 23.42
N PRO A 410 -9.28 -27.49 24.28
CA PRO A 410 -7.86 -27.50 23.89
C PRO A 410 -7.40 -28.90 23.43
N ASP A 411 -7.90 -29.35 22.28
CA ASP A 411 -7.58 -30.64 21.69
C ASP A 411 -6.13 -30.66 21.19
N LYS A 412 -5.41 -31.74 21.52
CA LYS A 412 -4.01 -31.96 21.11
C LYS A 412 -3.93 -32.71 19.78
N PRO A 413 -2.95 -32.41 18.92
CA PRO A 413 -2.75 -33.13 17.64
C PRO A 413 -2.57 -34.65 17.79
N GLY A 414 -2.04 -35.12 18.93
CA GLY A 414 -1.88 -36.55 19.23
C GLY A 414 -3.06 -37.21 19.99
N GLY A 415 -4.16 -36.48 20.17
CA GLY A 415 -5.31 -36.88 20.98
C GLY A 415 -5.21 -36.41 22.44
N GLY A 416 -6.39 -36.41 23.11
CA GLY A 416 -6.55 -35.85 24.46
C GLY A 416 -6.63 -34.31 24.46
N GLN A 417 -6.83 -33.76 25.65
CA GLN A 417 -7.02 -32.31 25.89
C GLN A 417 -6.07 -31.80 26.98
N MET A 418 -6.07 -30.50 27.21
CA MET A 418 -5.44 -29.88 28.38
C MET A 418 -6.50 -29.65 29.46
N PHE A 419 -6.19 -30.05 30.68
CA PHE A 419 -7.08 -30.02 31.84
C PHE A 419 -6.51 -29.16 32.94
N GLY A 420 -7.35 -28.76 33.91
CA GLY A 420 -6.94 -28.11 35.15
C GLY A 420 -7.41 -26.65 35.26
N HIS A 421 -7.11 -26.05 36.41
CA HIS A 421 -7.53 -24.70 36.80
C HIS A 421 -6.38 -23.70 36.75
N LEU A 422 -6.58 -22.59 36.08
CA LEU A 422 -5.65 -21.44 36.03
C LEU A 422 -5.56 -20.81 37.43
N GLY A 423 -4.33 -20.61 37.90
CA GLY A 423 -4.05 -20.09 39.24
C GLY A 423 -3.97 -21.14 40.33
N LYS A 424 -4.12 -22.43 39.97
CA LYS A 424 -3.94 -23.56 40.89
C LYS A 424 -2.92 -24.57 40.35
N ASP A 425 -3.29 -25.30 39.32
CA ASP A 425 -2.52 -26.40 38.74
C ASP A 425 -2.13 -26.16 37.26
N VAL A 426 -2.55 -25.04 36.69
CA VAL A 426 -2.20 -24.62 35.33
C VAL A 426 -1.59 -23.21 35.39
N THR A 427 -0.43 -23.02 34.76
CA THR A 427 0.24 -21.71 34.63
C THR A 427 -0.40 -20.87 33.51
N ILE A 428 -0.06 -19.58 33.45
CA ILE A 428 -0.55 -18.68 32.36
C ILE A 428 -0.05 -19.18 31.03
N GLU A 429 1.19 -19.58 30.91
CA GLU A 429 1.84 -20.09 29.71
C GLU A 429 1.15 -21.37 29.20
N GLU A 430 0.85 -22.28 30.08
CA GLU A 430 0.08 -23.49 29.76
C GLU A 430 -1.35 -23.15 29.35
N GLY A 431 -1.97 -22.17 30.01
CA GLY A 431 -3.27 -21.63 29.62
C GLY A 431 -3.26 -20.97 28.22
N GLN A 432 -2.20 -20.23 27.89
CA GLN A 432 -2.02 -19.68 26.53
C GLN A 432 -1.85 -20.78 25.49
N LEU A 433 -1.11 -21.83 25.81
CA LEU A 433 -0.98 -23.00 24.94
C LEU A 433 -2.34 -23.70 24.75
N ALA A 434 -3.12 -23.87 25.82
CA ALA A 434 -4.46 -24.42 25.75
C ALA A 434 -5.38 -23.58 24.86
N ALA A 435 -5.38 -22.24 25.02
CA ALA A 435 -6.14 -21.34 24.18
C ALA A 435 -5.70 -21.40 22.69
N ARG A 436 -4.40 -21.55 22.42
CA ARG A 436 -3.87 -21.76 21.07
C ARG A 436 -4.34 -23.08 20.46
N LEU A 437 -4.31 -24.17 21.20
CA LEU A 437 -4.79 -25.48 20.76
C LEU A 437 -6.30 -25.46 20.47
N THR A 438 -7.09 -24.79 21.33
CA THR A 438 -8.51 -24.56 21.07
C THR A 438 -8.72 -23.81 19.75
N GLY A 439 -7.90 -22.81 19.48
CA GLY A 439 -7.92 -22.10 18.19
C GLY A 439 -7.63 -23.02 16.99
N ILE A 440 -6.67 -23.93 17.11
CA ILE A 440 -6.38 -24.93 16.06
C ILE A 440 -7.58 -25.87 15.84
N SER A 441 -8.22 -26.34 16.93
CA SER A 441 -9.43 -27.16 16.86
C SER A 441 -10.57 -26.43 16.12
N MET A 442 -10.79 -25.15 16.45
CA MET A 442 -11.81 -24.32 15.79
C MET A 442 -11.52 -24.07 14.32
N ILE A 443 -10.26 -23.77 13.95
CA ILE A 443 -9.85 -23.60 12.55
C ILE A 443 -10.04 -24.90 11.77
N SER A 444 -9.73 -26.05 12.37
CA SER A 444 -9.95 -27.37 11.76
C SER A 444 -11.43 -27.59 11.46
N THR A 445 -12.32 -27.28 12.40
CA THR A 445 -13.78 -27.35 12.24
C THR A 445 -14.26 -26.39 11.17
N LEU A 446 -13.82 -25.13 11.19
CA LEU A 446 -14.19 -24.12 10.20
C LEU A 446 -13.75 -24.54 8.80
N LYS A 447 -12.50 -25.00 8.63
CA LYS A 447 -11.97 -25.46 7.35
C LYS A 447 -12.74 -26.66 6.80
N ALA A 448 -13.04 -27.61 7.65
CA ALA A 448 -13.85 -28.79 7.24
C ALA A 448 -15.25 -28.36 6.74
N TYR A 449 -15.82 -27.31 7.32
CA TYR A 449 -17.14 -26.81 6.94
C TYR A 449 -17.13 -25.97 5.65
N ILE A 450 -16.24 -24.97 5.54
CA ILE A 450 -16.24 -24.03 4.39
C ILE A 450 -15.32 -24.46 3.23
N GLY A 451 -14.46 -25.47 3.45
CA GLY A 451 -13.51 -26.03 2.47
C GLY A 451 -12.24 -25.22 2.26
N ASP A 452 -12.32 -23.89 2.19
CA ASP A 452 -11.20 -22.97 1.94
C ASP A 452 -11.28 -21.78 2.91
N LEU A 453 -10.24 -21.62 3.74
CA LEU A 453 -10.14 -20.54 4.72
C LEU A 453 -9.96 -19.14 4.09
N ASN A 454 -9.62 -19.05 2.81
CA ASN A 454 -9.62 -17.78 2.08
C ASN A 454 -11.02 -17.14 1.97
N LYS A 455 -12.09 -17.91 2.14
CA LYS A 455 -13.48 -17.44 2.21
C LYS A 455 -13.78 -16.63 3.48
N VAL A 456 -12.93 -16.70 4.51
CA VAL A 456 -13.10 -15.91 5.74
C VAL A 456 -12.85 -14.44 5.43
N LYS A 457 -13.86 -13.59 5.62
CA LYS A 457 -13.76 -12.14 5.52
C LYS A 457 -13.16 -11.55 6.79
N ARG A 458 -13.62 -11.99 7.96
CA ARG A 458 -13.05 -11.63 9.29
C ARG A 458 -13.51 -12.57 10.40
N ILE A 459 -12.75 -12.60 11.47
CA ILE A 459 -13.23 -13.09 12.78
C ILE A 459 -13.98 -11.93 13.44
N VAL A 460 -15.25 -12.16 13.83
CA VAL A 460 -16.12 -11.07 14.33
C VAL A 460 -16.05 -10.98 15.85
N LYS A 461 -16.33 -12.11 16.53
CA LYS A 461 -16.43 -12.17 17.99
C LYS A 461 -15.84 -13.47 18.50
N VAL A 462 -15.18 -13.39 19.66
CA VAL A 462 -14.67 -14.52 20.43
C VAL A 462 -15.14 -14.40 21.87
N LEU A 463 -15.68 -15.47 22.40
CA LEU A 463 -15.96 -15.66 23.82
C LEU A 463 -15.01 -16.73 24.34
N GLY A 464 -14.11 -16.35 25.24
CA GLY A 464 -13.18 -17.26 25.92
C GLY A 464 -13.59 -17.48 27.38
N LEU A 465 -13.80 -18.74 27.73
CA LEU A 465 -14.09 -19.20 29.08
C LEU A 465 -12.85 -19.89 29.63
N VAL A 466 -12.37 -19.41 30.76
CA VAL A 466 -11.15 -19.90 31.41
C VAL A 466 -11.51 -20.56 32.72
N ASN A 467 -11.25 -21.86 32.85
CA ASN A 467 -11.41 -22.62 34.09
C ASN A 467 -10.38 -22.12 35.09
N SER A 468 -10.80 -21.32 36.09
CA SER A 468 -9.85 -20.60 36.93
C SER A 468 -10.31 -20.47 38.38
N GLU A 469 -9.35 -20.36 39.28
CA GLU A 469 -9.60 -20.05 40.69
C GLU A 469 -10.32 -18.68 40.82
N PRO A 470 -11.14 -18.48 41.86
CA PRO A 470 -11.92 -17.24 42.06
C PRO A 470 -11.08 -15.95 42.10
N ASN A 471 -9.84 -16.03 42.56
CA ASN A 471 -8.91 -14.90 42.67
C ASN A 471 -8.02 -14.70 41.43
N PHE A 472 -8.15 -15.54 40.40
CA PHE A 472 -7.39 -15.40 39.16
C PHE A 472 -8.02 -14.30 38.29
N THR A 473 -7.25 -13.28 37.93
CA THR A 473 -7.72 -12.12 37.21
C THR A 473 -7.03 -11.93 35.84
N GLN A 474 -6.24 -12.92 35.40
CA GLN A 474 -5.40 -12.86 34.20
C GLN A 474 -5.98 -13.64 33.01
N GLN A 475 -7.31 -13.86 32.98
CA GLN A 475 -7.99 -14.51 31.85
C GLN A 475 -7.70 -13.85 30.49
N PRO A 476 -7.62 -12.50 30.37
CA PRO A 476 -7.25 -11.87 29.10
C PRO A 476 -5.86 -12.27 28.61
N GLN A 477 -4.90 -12.51 29.52
CA GLN A 477 -3.54 -12.95 29.17
C GLN A 477 -3.55 -14.38 28.63
N VAL A 478 -4.31 -15.29 29.28
CA VAL A 478 -4.53 -16.67 28.79
C VAL A 478 -5.08 -16.66 27.37
N MET A 479 -6.11 -15.85 27.12
CA MET A 479 -6.77 -15.75 25.81
C MET A 479 -5.90 -15.13 24.71
N ASN A 480 -4.76 -14.53 25.03
CA ASN A 480 -3.81 -14.06 24.02
C ASN A 480 -3.27 -15.21 23.17
N GLY A 481 -3.16 -16.44 23.71
CA GLY A 481 -2.77 -17.62 22.94
C GLY A 481 -3.67 -17.88 21.74
N PHE A 482 -4.98 -17.72 21.91
CA PHE A 482 -5.96 -17.81 20.83
C PHE A 482 -5.88 -16.61 19.88
N SER A 483 -5.94 -15.39 20.42
CA SER A 483 -6.01 -14.18 19.61
C SER A 483 -4.77 -13.99 18.72
N ASN A 484 -3.59 -14.31 19.25
CA ASN A 484 -2.34 -14.28 18.49
C ASN A 484 -2.38 -15.29 17.33
N LEU A 485 -2.87 -16.51 17.57
CA LEU A 485 -3.03 -17.52 16.52
C LEU A 485 -3.95 -17.02 15.38
N MET A 486 -5.09 -16.39 15.71
CA MET A 486 -6.01 -15.86 14.70
C MET A 486 -5.32 -14.79 13.84
N VAL A 487 -4.55 -13.91 14.47
CA VAL A 487 -3.81 -12.87 13.76
C VAL A 487 -2.64 -13.46 12.95
N GLU A 488 -1.93 -14.46 13.48
CA GLU A 488 -0.87 -15.18 12.75
C GLU A 488 -1.39 -15.83 11.46
N ILE A 489 -2.60 -16.38 11.47
CA ILE A 489 -3.18 -17.10 10.33
C ILE A 489 -3.92 -16.16 9.37
N PHE A 490 -4.74 -15.23 9.88
CA PHE A 490 -5.65 -14.40 9.08
C PHE A 490 -5.18 -12.95 8.92
N GLY A 491 -4.08 -12.53 9.54
CA GLY A 491 -3.64 -11.13 9.54
C GLY A 491 -4.68 -10.21 10.18
N GLU A 492 -4.93 -9.04 9.58
CA GLU A 492 -5.93 -8.08 10.06
C GLU A 492 -7.34 -8.68 10.19
N ARG A 493 -7.68 -9.64 9.34
CA ARG A 493 -8.97 -10.35 9.38
C ARG A 493 -9.11 -11.23 10.64
N GLY A 494 -8.02 -11.56 11.31
CA GLY A 494 -7.98 -12.29 12.57
C GLY A 494 -8.22 -11.44 13.82
N LYS A 495 -8.15 -10.10 13.72
CA LYS A 495 -8.48 -9.18 14.82
C LYS A 495 -9.99 -9.19 15.07
N HIS A 496 -10.38 -9.38 16.32
CA HIS A 496 -11.77 -9.64 16.70
C HIS A 496 -12.16 -8.95 18.01
N ALA A 497 -13.46 -8.71 18.19
CA ALA A 497 -14.00 -8.34 19.50
C ALA A 497 -13.96 -9.57 20.44
N ARG A 498 -13.44 -9.39 21.66
CA ARG A 498 -13.23 -10.49 22.61
C ARG A 498 -13.84 -10.21 23.97
N SER A 499 -14.42 -11.27 24.57
CA SER A 499 -14.64 -11.37 26.02
C SER A 499 -13.80 -12.53 26.56
N ALA A 500 -13.18 -12.34 27.72
CA ALA A 500 -12.40 -13.36 28.42
C ALA A 500 -12.88 -13.40 29.88
N LEU A 501 -13.48 -14.52 30.26
CA LEU A 501 -14.15 -14.67 31.56
C LEU A 501 -13.59 -15.88 32.30
N GLY A 502 -13.45 -15.77 33.64
CA GLY A 502 -13.23 -16.90 34.52
C GLY A 502 -14.55 -17.62 34.81
N VAL A 503 -14.52 -18.94 34.80
CA VAL A 503 -15.67 -19.79 35.14
C VAL A 503 -15.28 -20.78 36.24
N ALA A 504 -16.26 -21.19 37.05
CA ALA A 504 -16.05 -22.09 38.16
C ALA A 504 -15.71 -23.53 37.76
N ALA A 505 -16.17 -23.96 36.58
CA ALA A 505 -15.87 -25.27 36.02
C ALA A 505 -16.16 -25.29 34.52
N LEU A 506 -15.43 -26.11 33.78
CA LEU A 506 -15.69 -26.47 32.39
C LEU A 506 -15.92 -27.97 32.24
N PRO A 507 -16.60 -28.45 31.21
CA PRO A 507 -16.81 -29.87 30.97
C PRO A 507 -15.49 -30.66 31.01
N ASN A 508 -15.49 -31.83 31.65
CA ASN A 508 -14.31 -32.68 31.80
C ASN A 508 -13.11 -31.98 32.44
N ASN A 509 -13.30 -30.89 33.13
CA ASN A 509 -12.23 -30.09 33.73
C ASN A 509 -11.18 -29.56 32.71
N ILE A 510 -11.57 -29.29 31.46
CA ILE A 510 -10.68 -28.65 30.50
C ILE A 510 -10.31 -27.23 30.95
N SER A 511 -9.10 -26.76 30.60
CA SER A 511 -8.58 -25.49 31.10
C SER A 511 -9.16 -24.26 30.41
N VAL A 512 -9.61 -24.41 29.18
CA VAL A 512 -10.18 -23.30 28.34
C VAL A 512 -11.26 -23.86 27.45
N GLU A 513 -12.34 -23.07 27.24
CA GLU A 513 -13.35 -23.31 26.21
C GLU A 513 -13.59 -22.01 25.44
N ILE A 514 -13.73 -22.08 24.10
CA ILE A 514 -13.85 -20.87 23.25
C ILE A 514 -14.97 -21.05 22.24
N GLU A 515 -15.77 -19.99 22.08
CA GLU A 515 -16.74 -19.81 20.99
C GLU A 515 -16.28 -18.71 20.02
N MET A 516 -16.67 -18.83 18.75
CA MET A 516 -16.25 -17.87 17.73
C MET A 516 -17.35 -17.61 16.69
N ILE A 517 -17.47 -16.36 16.26
CA ILE A 517 -18.32 -15.94 15.13
C ILE A 517 -17.41 -15.46 14.02
N VAL A 518 -17.62 -15.98 12.81
CA VAL A 518 -16.83 -15.70 11.60
C VAL A 518 -17.74 -15.14 10.50
N GLU A 519 -17.33 -14.06 9.85
CA GLU A 519 -17.99 -13.55 8.64
C GLU A 519 -17.27 -14.10 7.40
N LEU A 520 -18.04 -14.65 6.46
CA LEU A 520 -17.55 -15.09 5.15
C LEU A 520 -17.67 -13.96 4.10
N LYS A 521 -16.86 -14.04 3.03
CA LYS A 521 -16.87 -13.13 1.87
C LYS A 521 -18.15 -13.25 1.06
#